data_a1968711a70c08997e7add0f62593fd5
#
_entry.id   a1968711a70c08997e7add0f62593fd5
#
_cell.length_a   1.000
_cell.length_b   1.000
_cell.length_c   1.000
_cell.angle_alpha   90.00
_cell.angle_beta   90.00
_cell.angle_gamma   90.00
#
_symmetry.space_group_name_H-M   'P 1'
#
loop_
_entity.id
_entity.type
_entity.pdbx_description
1 polymer ?
#
loop_
_entity_poly.entity_id
_entity_poly.type
_entity_poly.pdbx_seq_one_letter_code
_entity_poly.pdbx_strand_id
1 'polypeptide(L)'
;MLKKSCFMLGLSLLSLQSLYAELPQDSRRPGGIAVIPLGQEIKSVRFNQQNILISNENTQRYAILGIPLNTPIGTLTVDTNAQPIQIEIKPYAYAEQRIKVQNQDYVDPSEAQLARYAQEAKQQNDIYSSFTASSWQSMPHFIAPTSGKFSNSFGRKRFFNGEERAPHSGLDIPAPIRQKVIAPTDGMVVRTGDYFFNGKTVLIDHGQGLISMFCHLSKIEVKQGQQIHQGEVLGLVGKTGRVTGPHLHWGMSLNNARVDPQLFLKP
;
A
#
# COMPACT_ATOMS: atom_id res chain seq x y z
N MET A 1 52.43 -45.21 -20.12
CA MET A 1 52.15 -43.94 -19.46
C MET A 1 50.68 -43.61 -19.63
N LEU A 2 49.80 -43.94 -18.63
CA LEU A 2 48.36 -43.65 -18.63
C LEU A 2 48.15 -42.37 -17.89
N LYS A 3 47.59 -41.31 -18.56
CA LYS A 3 47.13 -40.10 -17.93
C LYS A 3 45.73 -40.34 -17.38
N LYS A 4 45.57 -40.28 -16.04
CA LYS A 4 44.29 -40.27 -15.36
C LYS A 4 43.76 -38.85 -15.40
N SER A 5 42.66 -38.62 -16.14
CA SER A 5 41.87 -37.39 -16.06
C SER A 5 40.92 -37.46 -14.87
N CYS A 6 41.12 -36.59 -13.92
CA CYS A 6 40.22 -36.41 -12.78
C CYS A 6 39.10 -35.45 -13.20
N PHE A 7 37.87 -35.96 -13.33
CA PHE A 7 36.66 -35.13 -13.55
C PHE A 7 36.16 -34.63 -12.20
N MET A 8 36.38 -33.37 -11.91
CA MET A 8 35.74 -32.72 -10.75
C MET A 8 34.28 -32.38 -11.10
N LEU A 9 33.37 -33.16 -10.51
CA LEU A 9 31.94 -32.79 -10.49
C LEU A 9 31.76 -31.63 -9.52
N GLY A 10 31.59 -30.44 -10.07
CA GLY A 10 31.17 -29.25 -9.28
C GLY A 10 29.73 -29.40 -8.86
N LEU A 11 29.49 -29.75 -7.61
CA LEU A 11 28.16 -29.66 -6.99
C LEU A 11 27.82 -28.17 -6.81
N SER A 12 26.99 -27.58 -7.70
CA SER A 12 26.38 -26.30 -7.48
C SER A 12 25.33 -26.47 -6.38
N LEU A 13 25.65 -26.04 -5.17
CA LEU A 13 24.69 -25.78 -4.12
C LEU A 13 23.77 -24.64 -4.58
N LEU A 14 22.63 -24.99 -5.19
CA LEU A 14 21.49 -24.08 -5.27
C LEU A 14 21.05 -23.83 -3.81
N SER A 15 21.40 -22.65 -3.29
CA SER A 15 20.81 -22.16 -2.06
C SER A 15 19.31 -21.99 -2.30
N LEU A 16 18.51 -22.95 -1.81
CA LEU A 16 17.09 -22.70 -1.56
C LEU A 16 17.03 -21.55 -0.53
N GLN A 17 16.95 -20.34 -1.02
CA GLN A 17 16.41 -19.25 -0.20
C GLN A 17 14.96 -19.65 0.08
N SER A 18 14.71 -20.14 1.30
CA SER A 18 13.35 -20.29 1.79
C SER A 18 12.73 -18.88 1.70
N LEU A 19 11.83 -18.71 0.75
CA LEU A 19 10.92 -17.57 0.69
C LEU A 19 10.06 -17.64 1.96
N TYR A 20 10.59 -17.09 3.06
CA TYR A 20 9.76 -16.84 4.22
C TYR A 20 8.74 -15.81 3.80
N ALA A 21 7.51 -16.22 3.71
CA ALA A 21 6.38 -15.34 3.60
C ALA A 21 6.42 -14.33 4.75
N GLU A 22 6.28 -13.06 4.43
CA GLU A 22 6.44 -11.98 5.39
C GLU A 22 5.11 -11.32 5.66
N LEU A 23 4.44 -11.77 6.72
CA LEU A 23 3.26 -11.08 7.20
C LEU A 23 3.61 -9.62 7.53
N PRO A 24 2.70 -8.68 7.25
CA PRO A 24 2.87 -7.30 7.69
C PRO A 24 2.91 -7.24 9.22
N GLN A 25 3.43 -6.15 9.76
CA GLN A 25 3.47 -5.94 11.21
C GLN A 25 2.04 -5.83 11.76
N ASP A 26 1.70 -6.63 12.79
CA ASP A 26 0.44 -6.50 13.52
C ASP A 26 0.44 -5.19 14.31
N SER A 27 -0.43 -4.28 13.92
CA SER A 27 -0.54 -2.93 14.51
C SER A 27 -2.00 -2.52 14.60
N ARG A 28 -2.68 -2.97 15.65
CA ARG A 28 -4.14 -2.84 15.87
C ARG A 28 -4.50 -1.44 16.36
N ARG A 29 -4.31 -0.45 15.49
CA ARG A 29 -4.62 0.96 15.70
C ARG A 29 -5.38 1.53 14.49
N PRO A 30 -6.08 2.66 14.59
CA PRO A 30 -6.62 3.34 13.41
C PRO A 30 -5.53 3.55 12.35
N GLY A 31 -5.76 3.13 11.11
CA GLY A 31 -4.75 3.17 10.03
C GLY A 31 -3.70 2.06 10.07
N GLY A 32 -3.81 1.13 10.99
CA GLY A 32 -2.92 -0.03 11.11
C GLY A 32 -3.45 -1.28 10.43
N ILE A 33 -2.85 -2.41 10.77
CA ILE A 33 -3.18 -3.73 10.23
C ILE A 33 -3.38 -4.69 11.41
N ALA A 34 -4.44 -5.51 11.37
CA ALA A 34 -4.58 -6.67 12.25
C ALA A 34 -4.22 -7.95 11.49
N VAL A 35 -3.27 -8.71 12.02
CA VAL A 35 -2.88 -10.03 11.56
C VAL A 35 -3.56 -11.06 12.46
N ILE A 36 -4.57 -11.76 11.93
CA ILE A 36 -5.48 -12.58 12.70
C ILE A 36 -5.29 -14.06 12.32
N PRO A 37 -4.78 -14.92 13.21
CA PRO A 37 -4.69 -16.36 12.93
C PRO A 37 -6.10 -16.95 12.79
N LEU A 38 -6.30 -17.80 11.78
CA LEU A 38 -7.58 -18.43 11.47
C LEU A 38 -7.57 -19.92 11.80
N GLY A 39 -8.63 -20.40 12.43
CA GLY A 39 -8.91 -21.85 12.52
C GLY A 39 -9.19 -22.47 11.14
N GLN A 40 -9.07 -23.78 11.04
CA GLN A 40 -9.26 -24.51 9.77
C GLN A 40 -10.71 -24.44 9.25
N GLU A 41 -11.67 -24.27 10.13
CA GLU A 41 -13.10 -24.11 9.85
C GLU A 41 -13.46 -22.79 9.18
N ILE A 42 -12.63 -21.72 9.38
CA ILE A 42 -12.90 -20.40 8.84
C ILE A 42 -12.46 -20.35 7.37
N LYS A 43 -13.41 -20.23 6.46
CA LYS A 43 -13.18 -20.20 5.01
C LYS A 43 -13.24 -18.78 4.42
N SER A 44 -13.98 -17.88 5.08
CA SER A 44 -14.16 -16.50 4.65
C SER A 44 -14.17 -15.55 5.85
N VAL A 45 -13.62 -14.37 5.63
CA VAL A 45 -13.56 -13.29 6.60
C VAL A 45 -14.03 -12.02 5.91
N ARG A 46 -14.89 -11.24 6.57
CA ARG A 46 -15.44 -9.99 6.04
C ARG A 46 -15.42 -8.89 7.12
N PHE A 47 -15.25 -7.67 6.66
CA PHE A 47 -15.38 -6.48 7.48
C PHE A 47 -16.02 -5.36 6.66
N ASN A 48 -17.06 -4.70 7.19
CA ASN A 48 -17.82 -3.66 6.48
C ASN A 48 -18.20 -4.11 5.05
N GLN A 49 -18.71 -5.33 4.91
CA GLN A 49 -19.11 -5.96 3.64
C GLN A 49 -17.95 -6.22 2.65
N GLN A 50 -16.72 -5.84 2.99
CA GLN A 50 -15.53 -6.15 2.19
C GLN A 50 -14.98 -7.51 2.56
N ASN A 51 -14.52 -8.27 1.56
CA ASN A 51 -13.72 -9.47 1.80
C ASN A 51 -12.35 -9.07 2.36
N ILE A 52 -11.83 -9.88 3.27
CA ILE A 52 -10.52 -9.68 3.87
C ILE A 52 -9.52 -10.62 3.23
N LEU A 53 -8.33 -10.09 2.95
CA LEU A 53 -7.20 -10.84 2.46
C LEU A 53 -6.87 -12.01 3.39
N ILE A 54 -6.72 -13.21 2.81
CA ILE A 54 -6.29 -14.41 3.54
C ILE A 54 -4.95 -14.88 2.96
N SER A 55 -3.95 -14.99 3.81
CA SER A 55 -2.62 -15.52 3.47
C SER A 55 -2.40 -16.88 4.11
N ASN A 56 -1.73 -17.78 3.37
CA ASN A 56 -1.34 -19.10 3.86
C ASN A 56 0.17 -19.09 4.16
N GLU A 57 0.49 -19.18 5.46
CA GLU A 57 1.87 -19.15 5.92
C GLU A 57 2.24 -20.53 6.48
N ASN A 58 2.93 -21.34 5.68
CA ASN A 58 3.22 -22.74 5.99
C ASN A 58 1.93 -23.52 6.33
N THR A 59 1.74 -23.90 7.59
CA THR A 59 0.56 -24.64 8.09
C THR A 59 -0.53 -23.76 8.69
N GLN A 60 -0.28 -22.45 8.78
CA GLN A 60 -1.18 -21.49 9.43
C GLN A 60 -1.77 -20.51 8.41
N ARG A 61 -3.07 -20.22 8.56
CA ARG A 61 -3.76 -19.19 7.77
C ARG A 61 -3.97 -17.94 8.60
N TYR A 62 -3.89 -16.80 7.94
CA TYR A 62 -4.10 -15.50 8.57
C TYR A 62 -5.04 -14.64 7.75
N ALA A 63 -5.97 -13.96 8.42
CA ALA A 63 -6.66 -12.82 7.82
C ALA A 63 -5.83 -11.55 8.07
N ILE A 64 -5.65 -10.76 7.03
CA ILE A 64 -4.90 -9.49 7.07
C ILE A 64 -5.90 -8.36 6.89
N LEU A 65 -6.32 -7.77 8.00
CA LEU A 65 -7.34 -6.73 8.04
C LEU A 65 -6.71 -5.33 8.07
N GLY A 66 -6.99 -4.52 7.07
CA GLY A 66 -6.73 -3.08 7.12
C GLY A 66 -7.73 -2.37 8.03
N ILE A 67 -7.25 -1.60 8.99
CA ILE A 67 -8.07 -0.85 9.96
C ILE A 67 -8.20 0.60 9.46
N PRO A 68 -9.40 1.09 9.11
CA PRO A 68 -9.59 2.48 8.68
C PRO A 68 -9.09 3.51 9.70
N LEU A 69 -8.58 4.65 9.22
CA LEU A 69 -8.07 5.74 10.08
C LEU A 69 -9.12 6.33 11.02
N ASN A 70 -10.41 6.22 10.68
CA ASN A 70 -11.52 6.71 11.48
C ASN A 70 -12.16 5.62 12.37
N THR A 71 -11.51 4.45 12.52
CA THR A 71 -12.02 3.38 13.38
C THR A 71 -11.99 3.82 14.86
N PRO A 72 -13.09 3.68 15.60
CA PRO A 72 -13.12 3.97 17.05
C PRO A 72 -12.17 3.03 17.81
N ILE A 73 -11.65 3.53 18.94
CA ILE A 73 -10.89 2.74 19.91
C ILE A 73 -11.85 1.76 20.60
N GLY A 74 -11.37 0.58 20.96
CA GLY A 74 -12.14 -0.49 21.62
C GLY A 74 -12.30 -1.72 20.75
N THR A 75 -13.35 -2.50 21.00
CA THR A 75 -13.56 -3.78 20.34
C THR A 75 -14.13 -3.61 18.92
N LEU A 76 -13.45 -4.20 17.94
CA LEU A 76 -13.89 -4.32 16.57
C LEU A 76 -14.31 -5.77 16.29
N THR A 77 -15.46 -5.98 15.69
CA THR A 77 -15.97 -7.30 15.31
C THR A 77 -15.71 -7.55 13.82
N VAL A 78 -15.15 -8.71 13.52
CA VAL A 78 -14.86 -9.18 12.16
C VAL A 78 -15.71 -10.41 11.88
N ASP A 79 -16.49 -10.37 10.81
CA ASP A 79 -17.41 -11.45 10.45
C ASP A 79 -16.67 -12.62 9.79
N THR A 80 -17.09 -13.84 10.12
CA THR A 80 -16.58 -15.06 9.47
C THR A 80 -17.76 -15.97 9.09
N ASN A 81 -17.47 -17.04 8.34
CA ASN A 81 -18.46 -18.11 8.12
C ASN A 81 -18.71 -19.01 9.34
N ALA A 82 -18.03 -18.76 10.45
CA ALA A 82 -18.20 -19.41 11.75
C ALA A 82 -18.56 -18.35 12.81
N GLN A 83 -17.91 -18.37 13.97
CA GLN A 83 -18.10 -17.33 15.00
C GLN A 83 -17.34 -16.05 14.64
N PRO A 84 -17.94 -14.86 14.88
CA PRO A 84 -17.26 -13.60 14.72
C PRO A 84 -15.98 -13.51 15.56
N ILE A 85 -14.95 -12.84 15.03
CA ILE A 85 -13.70 -12.61 15.73
C ILE A 85 -13.70 -11.18 16.28
N GLN A 86 -13.37 -11.03 17.55
CA GLN A 86 -13.21 -9.71 18.17
C GLN A 86 -11.73 -9.35 18.27
N ILE A 87 -11.39 -8.13 17.89
CA ILE A 87 -10.06 -7.57 18.00
C ILE A 87 -10.10 -6.25 18.77
N GLU A 88 -9.09 -5.99 19.58
CA GLU A 88 -8.94 -4.75 20.35
C GLU A 88 -8.20 -3.71 19.50
N ILE A 89 -8.83 -2.55 19.30
CA ILE A 89 -8.21 -1.40 18.63
C ILE A 89 -7.63 -0.46 19.69
N LYS A 90 -6.32 -0.31 19.68
CA LYS A 90 -5.57 0.48 20.66
C LYS A 90 -5.51 1.96 20.25
N PRO A 91 -5.45 2.88 21.22
CA PRO A 91 -5.27 4.29 20.93
C PRO A 91 -3.91 4.56 20.27
N TYR A 92 -3.91 5.51 19.34
CA TYR A 92 -2.68 6.00 18.71
C TYR A 92 -2.80 7.49 18.42
N ALA A 93 -1.82 8.27 18.86
CA ALA A 93 -1.80 9.72 18.68
C ALA A 93 -1.00 10.07 17.41
N TYR A 94 -1.71 10.44 16.35
CA TYR A 94 -1.08 10.98 15.15
C TYR A 94 -0.72 12.46 15.35
N ALA A 95 0.49 12.83 14.95
CA ALA A 95 0.95 14.22 15.01
C ALA A 95 0.13 15.12 14.07
N GLU A 96 0.08 16.42 14.37
CA GLU A 96 -0.46 17.43 13.46
C GLU A 96 0.57 17.84 12.42
N GLN A 97 0.08 18.20 11.23
CA GLN A 97 0.85 18.79 10.16
C GLN A 97 0.13 20.04 9.64
N ARG A 98 0.73 21.21 9.90
CA ARG A 98 0.22 22.50 9.44
C ARG A 98 1.03 22.94 8.23
N ILE A 99 0.36 23.04 7.07
CA ILE A 99 0.99 23.32 5.77
C ILE A 99 0.45 24.65 5.25
N LYS A 100 1.35 25.52 4.83
CA LYS A 100 1.01 26.71 4.07
C LYS A 100 1.04 26.36 2.58
N VAL A 101 -0.14 26.30 1.96
CA VAL A 101 -0.30 26.02 0.52
C VAL A 101 -0.33 27.35 -0.21
N GLN A 102 0.60 27.54 -1.16
CA GLN A 102 0.71 28.81 -1.91
C GLN A 102 -0.32 28.90 -3.05
N ASN A 103 -0.59 27.80 -3.74
CA ASN A 103 -1.59 27.77 -4.80
C ASN A 103 -3.00 27.67 -4.19
N GLN A 104 -3.78 28.74 -4.33
CA GLN A 104 -5.12 28.83 -3.76
C GLN A 104 -6.09 27.79 -4.34
N ASP A 105 -5.95 27.36 -5.59
CA ASP A 105 -6.76 26.32 -6.20
C ASP A 105 -6.74 24.99 -5.44
N TYR A 106 -5.64 24.71 -4.74
CA TYR A 106 -5.52 23.50 -3.92
C TYR A 106 -6.09 23.64 -2.50
N VAL A 107 -6.44 24.85 -2.08
CA VAL A 107 -7.06 25.15 -0.78
C VAL A 107 -8.56 25.34 -0.96
N ASP A 108 -8.95 26.14 -1.95
CA ASP A 108 -10.32 26.50 -2.29
C ASP A 108 -10.55 26.25 -3.80
N PRO A 109 -10.76 24.98 -4.22
CA PRO A 109 -10.94 24.63 -5.62
C PRO A 109 -12.26 25.18 -6.18
N SER A 110 -12.25 25.57 -7.46
CA SER A 110 -13.46 25.94 -8.19
C SER A 110 -14.44 24.75 -8.31
N GLU A 111 -15.71 25.02 -8.63
CA GLU A 111 -16.71 23.97 -8.86
C GLU A 111 -16.27 22.93 -9.90
N ALA A 112 -15.66 23.39 -11.00
CA ALA A 112 -15.14 22.50 -12.04
C ALA A 112 -14.01 21.58 -11.51
N GLN A 113 -13.11 22.12 -10.68
CA GLN A 113 -12.04 21.36 -10.04
C GLN A 113 -12.61 20.37 -9.01
N LEU A 114 -13.63 20.74 -8.24
CA LEU A 114 -14.33 19.84 -7.31
C LEU A 114 -15.06 18.72 -8.06
N ALA A 115 -15.73 19.02 -9.17
CA ALA A 115 -16.38 18.01 -10.01
C ALA A 115 -15.35 17.02 -10.60
N ARG A 116 -14.21 17.51 -11.10
CA ARG A 116 -13.09 16.68 -11.53
C ARG A 116 -12.60 15.78 -10.39
N TYR A 117 -12.34 16.35 -9.23
CA TYR A 117 -11.89 15.58 -8.05
C TYR A 117 -12.90 14.52 -7.64
N ALA A 118 -14.21 14.81 -7.67
CA ALA A 118 -15.25 13.83 -7.34
C ALA A 118 -15.22 12.61 -8.27
N GLN A 119 -15.03 12.82 -9.58
CA GLN A 119 -14.88 11.73 -10.55
C GLN A 119 -13.60 10.93 -10.29
N GLU A 120 -12.48 11.61 -10.04
CA GLU A 120 -11.20 10.98 -9.74
C GLU A 120 -11.27 10.16 -8.44
N ALA A 121 -11.90 10.70 -7.39
CA ALA A 121 -12.12 10.01 -6.13
C ALA A 121 -12.99 8.76 -6.29
N LYS A 122 -14.06 8.85 -7.10
CA LYS A 122 -14.90 7.68 -7.42
C LYS A 122 -14.09 6.60 -8.10
N GLN A 123 -13.30 6.91 -9.12
CA GLN A 123 -12.46 5.95 -9.82
C GLN A 123 -11.46 5.25 -8.88
N GLN A 124 -10.85 6.01 -7.96
CA GLN A 124 -9.94 5.45 -6.97
C GLN A 124 -10.67 4.54 -5.98
N ASN A 125 -11.84 4.96 -5.50
CA ASN A 125 -12.65 4.17 -4.57
C ASN A 125 -13.13 2.86 -5.21
N ASP A 126 -13.51 2.86 -6.48
CA ASP A 126 -13.88 1.64 -7.22
C ASP A 126 -12.70 0.64 -7.24
N ILE A 127 -11.45 1.11 -7.45
CA ILE A 127 -10.24 0.29 -7.41
C ILE A 127 -9.98 -0.22 -5.98
N TYR A 128 -10.04 0.64 -4.97
CA TYR A 128 -9.78 0.25 -3.59
C TYR A 128 -10.81 -0.73 -3.02
N SER A 129 -12.03 -0.73 -3.57
CA SER A 129 -13.10 -1.64 -3.19
C SER A 129 -13.07 -2.96 -3.99
N SER A 130 -12.19 -3.07 -5.00
CA SER A 130 -12.05 -4.30 -5.78
C SER A 130 -11.41 -5.42 -4.97
N PHE A 131 -11.76 -6.66 -5.29
CA PHE A 131 -11.19 -7.85 -4.68
C PHE A 131 -10.94 -8.89 -5.77
N THR A 132 -9.75 -8.88 -6.32
CA THR A 132 -9.31 -9.77 -7.39
C THR A 132 -8.64 -11.02 -6.83
N ALA A 133 -8.51 -12.06 -7.66
CA ALA A 133 -7.70 -13.21 -7.29
C ALA A 133 -6.21 -12.81 -7.22
N SER A 134 -5.48 -13.36 -6.24
CA SER A 134 -4.03 -13.20 -6.16
C SER A 134 -3.31 -14.28 -6.97
N SER A 135 -2.13 -13.94 -7.49
CA SER A 135 -1.19 -14.91 -8.08
C SER A 135 -0.32 -15.62 -7.04
N TRP A 136 -0.41 -15.20 -5.77
CA TRP A 136 0.36 -15.71 -4.64
C TRP A 136 -0.57 -16.40 -3.62
N GLN A 137 -0.02 -17.35 -2.88
CA GLN A 137 -0.72 -18.04 -1.77
C GLN A 137 -0.28 -17.52 -0.40
N SER A 138 1.01 -17.18 -0.27
CA SER A 138 1.60 -16.57 0.92
C SER A 138 1.81 -15.09 0.67
N MET A 139 1.76 -14.26 1.73
CA MET A 139 1.95 -12.82 1.64
C MET A 139 3.26 -12.49 0.89
N PRO A 140 3.23 -11.67 -0.16
CA PRO A 140 4.43 -11.32 -0.88
C PRO A 140 5.34 -10.40 -0.05
N HIS A 141 6.65 -10.54 -0.27
CA HIS A 141 7.64 -9.62 0.29
C HIS A 141 7.52 -8.24 -0.36
N PHE A 142 7.63 -7.18 0.46
CA PHE A 142 7.59 -5.80 0.00
C PHE A 142 8.96 -5.13 0.16
N ILE A 143 9.37 -4.37 -0.85
CA ILE A 143 10.53 -3.49 -0.80
C ILE A 143 10.12 -2.01 -0.86
N ALA A 144 10.96 -1.11 -0.38
CA ALA A 144 10.71 0.32 -0.50
C ALA A 144 10.67 0.76 -1.98
N PRO A 145 9.63 1.50 -2.41
CA PRO A 145 9.45 1.86 -3.81
C PRO A 145 10.44 2.90 -4.33
N THR A 146 11.16 3.58 -3.45
CA THR A 146 12.25 4.49 -3.79
C THR A 146 13.18 4.65 -2.59
N SER A 147 14.44 5.02 -2.82
CA SER A 147 15.38 5.35 -1.75
C SER A 147 15.08 6.74 -1.18
N GLY A 148 15.23 6.90 0.13
CA GLY A 148 15.00 8.14 0.85
C GLY A 148 14.63 7.88 2.30
N LYS A 149 14.69 8.93 3.13
CA LYS A 149 14.25 8.86 4.53
C LYS A 149 12.73 8.92 4.60
N PHE A 150 12.09 7.95 5.23
CA PHE A 150 10.66 7.99 5.45
C PHE A 150 10.27 9.14 6.38
N SER A 151 9.26 9.91 5.97
CA SER A 151 8.85 11.12 6.71
C SER A 151 7.98 10.85 7.93
N ASN A 152 7.59 9.58 8.17
CA ASN A 152 6.61 9.20 9.20
C ASN A 152 5.33 10.06 9.12
N SER A 153 4.84 10.28 7.90
CA SER A 153 3.74 11.20 7.60
C SER A 153 2.37 10.56 7.61
N PHE A 154 2.27 9.22 7.57
CA PHE A 154 0.99 8.52 7.57
C PHE A 154 0.14 8.87 8.80
N GLY A 155 -1.15 9.06 8.60
CA GLY A 155 -2.13 9.34 9.65
C GLY A 155 -2.07 10.76 10.22
N ARG A 156 -1.09 11.62 9.87
CA ARG A 156 -1.00 12.99 10.37
C ARG A 156 -2.28 13.77 10.10
N LYS A 157 -2.80 14.44 11.14
CA LYS A 157 -3.90 15.40 11.02
C LYS A 157 -3.41 16.61 10.24
N ARG A 158 -4.04 16.90 9.11
CA ARG A 158 -3.59 17.96 8.19
C ARG A 158 -4.42 19.23 8.36
N PHE A 159 -3.72 20.36 8.43
CA PHE A 159 -4.30 21.69 8.37
C PHE A 159 -3.65 22.46 7.23
N PHE A 160 -4.44 22.86 6.23
CA PHE A 160 -3.98 23.67 5.11
C PHE A 160 -4.48 25.11 5.30
N ASN A 161 -3.55 26.06 5.42
CA ASN A 161 -3.85 27.46 5.69
C ASN A 161 -4.77 27.66 6.91
N GLY A 162 -4.67 26.77 7.91
CA GLY A 162 -5.48 26.78 9.14
C GLY A 162 -6.74 25.91 9.10
N GLU A 163 -7.18 25.44 7.94
CA GLU A 163 -8.38 24.62 7.79
C GLU A 163 -8.05 23.12 7.89
N GLU A 164 -8.82 22.39 8.68
CA GLU A 164 -8.68 20.94 8.81
C GLU A 164 -9.01 20.23 7.50
N ARG A 165 -8.20 19.25 7.16
CA ARG A 165 -8.36 18.38 5.97
C ARG A 165 -8.28 16.92 6.37
N ALA A 166 -8.69 16.04 5.47
CA ALA A 166 -8.55 14.60 5.67
C ALA A 166 -7.11 14.24 6.07
N PRO A 167 -6.95 13.30 7.03
CA PRO A 167 -5.62 12.85 7.46
C PRO A 167 -4.79 12.34 6.29
N HIS A 168 -3.47 12.36 6.46
CA HIS A 168 -2.55 11.84 5.45
C HIS A 168 -2.72 10.32 5.30
N SER A 169 -3.11 9.86 4.13
CA SER A 169 -3.46 8.47 3.85
C SER A 169 -2.34 7.64 3.21
N GLY A 170 -1.10 8.13 3.25
CA GLY A 170 0.08 7.43 2.72
C GLY A 170 1.37 7.90 3.39
N LEU A 171 2.48 7.40 2.90
CA LEU A 171 3.82 7.71 3.34
C LEU A 171 4.52 8.61 2.32
N ASP A 172 5.02 9.76 2.74
CA ASP A 172 5.85 10.62 1.89
C ASP A 172 7.32 10.24 2.05
N ILE A 173 8.00 10.02 0.91
CA ILE A 173 9.43 9.71 0.82
C ILE A 173 10.10 10.85 0.04
N PRO A 174 10.69 11.84 0.72
CA PRO A 174 11.44 12.91 0.06
C PRO A 174 12.56 12.33 -0.80
N ALA A 175 12.61 12.74 -2.05
CA ALA A 175 13.59 12.24 -3.01
C ALA A 175 13.79 13.24 -4.15
N PRO A 176 14.96 13.27 -4.80
CA PRO A 176 15.24 14.14 -5.94
C PRO A 176 14.27 13.91 -7.10
N ILE A 177 13.93 14.98 -7.83
CA ILE A 177 13.17 14.87 -9.08
C ILE A 177 13.89 13.90 -10.04
N ARG A 178 13.11 13.02 -10.71
CA ARG A 178 13.58 11.98 -11.64
C ARG A 178 14.26 10.78 -10.99
N GLN A 179 14.32 10.68 -9.66
CA GLN A 179 14.69 9.43 -9.00
C GLN A 179 13.69 8.34 -9.37
N LYS A 180 14.16 7.11 -9.59
CA LYS A 180 13.32 5.98 -9.97
C LYS A 180 12.35 5.62 -8.86
N VAL A 181 11.11 5.33 -9.25
CA VAL A 181 10.08 4.70 -8.44
C VAL A 181 9.85 3.31 -8.98
N ILE A 182 9.98 2.29 -8.14
CA ILE A 182 9.89 0.88 -8.51
C ILE A 182 8.67 0.21 -7.87
N ALA A 183 8.22 -0.90 -8.44
CA ALA A 183 7.18 -1.73 -7.86
C ALA A 183 7.68 -2.36 -6.56
N PRO A 184 6.94 -2.19 -5.43
CA PRO A 184 7.36 -2.78 -4.15
C PRO A 184 7.19 -4.29 -4.11
N THR A 185 6.32 -4.85 -4.93
CA THR A 185 6.09 -6.29 -5.16
C THR A 185 5.36 -6.46 -6.50
N ASP A 186 5.17 -7.70 -6.95
CA ASP A 186 4.45 -8.04 -8.18
C ASP A 186 2.99 -7.54 -8.15
N GLY A 187 2.42 -7.28 -9.33
CA GLY A 187 1.02 -6.89 -9.45
C GLY A 187 0.61 -6.50 -10.87
N MET A 188 -0.61 -6.00 -10.96
CA MET A 188 -1.20 -5.47 -12.19
C MET A 188 -1.38 -3.96 -12.09
N VAL A 189 -0.89 -3.19 -13.05
CA VAL A 189 -1.18 -1.75 -13.15
C VAL A 189 -2.64 -1.57 -13.52
N VAL A 190 -3.48 -1.24 -12.53
CA VAL A 190 -4.93 -1.09 -12.74
C VAL A 190 -5.33 0.30 -13.17
N ARG A 191 -4.47 1.30 -12.93
CA ARG A 191 -4.74 2.67 -13.38
C ARG A 191 -3.46 3.49 -13.47
N THR A 192 -3.41 4.36 -14.49
CA THR A 192 -2.47 5.48 -14.59
C THR A 192 -3.26 6.74 -14.93
N GLY A 193 -2.80 7.90 -14.44
CA GLY A 193 -3.50 9.15 -14.73
C GLY A 193 -2.78 10.38 -14.18
N ASP A 194 -3.33 11.56 -14.51
CA ASP A 194 -2.91 12.84 -13.93
C ASP A 194 -4.12 13.42 -13.17
N TYR A 195 -4.08 13.29 -11.84
CA TYR A 195 -5.15 13.65 -10.93
C TYR A 195 -4.94 15.04 -10.34
N PHE A 196 -6.02 15.74 -10.04
CA PHE A 196 -5.97 17.12 -9.57
C PHE A 196 -5.07 17.29 -8.32
N PHE A 197 -5.32 16.49 -7.27
CA PHE A 197 -4.51 16.57 -6.06
C PHE A 197 -3.28 15.67 -6.08
N ASN A 198 -3.39 14.48 -6.64
CA ASN A 198 -2.32 13.47 -6.60
C ASN A 198 -1.29 13.64 -7.72
N GLY A 199 -1.59 14.47 -8.75
CA GLY A 199 -0.75 14.60 -9.93
C GLY A 199 -0.62 13.29 -10.69
N LYS A 200 0.49 13.09 -11.37
CA LYS A 200 0.75 11.84 -12.10
C LYS A 200 0.84 10.66 -11.13
N THR A 201 -0.05 9.71 -11.34
CA THR A 201 -0.33 8.63 -10.38
C THR A 201 -0.37 7.28 -11.09
N VAL A 202 0.12 6.26 -10.40
CA VAL A 202 0.01 4.84 -10.76
C VAL A 202 -0.67 4.10 -9.61
N LEU A 203 -1.64 3.22 -9.91
CA LEU A 203 -2.22 2.27 -8.96
C LEU A 203 -1.93 0.85 -9.43
N ILE A 204 -1.52 -0.01 -8.47
CA ILE A 204 -1.23 -1.42 -8.70
C ILE A 204 -2.13 -2.25 -7.81
N ASP A 205 -2.78 -3.25 -8.41
CA ASP A 205 -3.51 -4.30 -7.70
C ASP A 205 -2.59 -5.51 -7.52
N HIS A 206 -2.39 -5.92 -6.28
CA HIS A 206 -1.58 -7.08 -5.90
C HIS A 206 -2.44 -8.33 -5.63
N GLY A 207 -3.76 -8.19 -5.77
CA GLY A 207 -4.74 -9.24 -5.47
C GLY A 207 -5.34 -9.13 -4.06
N GLN A 208 -6.49 -9.74 -3.87
CA GLN A 208 -7.24 -9.81 -2.61
C GLN A 208 -7.47 -8.45 -1.92
N GLY A 209 -7.70 -7.38 -2.70
CA GLY A 209 -7.94 -6.03 -2.17
C GLY A 209 -6.71 -5.32 -1.61
N LEU A 210 -5.51 -5.83 -1.91
CA LEU A 210 -4.24 -5.19 -1.60
C LEU A 210 -3.81 -4.29 -2.77
N ILE A 211 -3.86 -2.98 -2.57
CA ILE A 211 -3.61 -1.98 -3.61
C ILE A 211 -2.50 -1.03 -3.18
N SER A 212 -1.56 -0.75 -4.08
CA SER A 212 -0.55 0.31 -3.91
C SER A 212 -0.87 1.52 -4.79
N MET A 213 -0.55 2.71 -4.31
CA MET A 213 -0.67 3.97 -5.05
C MET A 213 0.62 4.78 -4.97
N PHE A 214 1.05 5.33 -6.12
CA PHE A 214 2.28 6.13 -6.28
C PHE A 214 1.91 7.45 -6.92
N CYS A 215 2.10 8.57 -6.20
CA CYS A 215 1.67 9.89 -6.64
C CYS A 215 2.83 10.86 -6.84
N HIS A 216 2.47 12.04 -7.37
CA HIS A 216 3.35 13.19 -7.59
C HIS A 216 4.49 12.93 -8.58
N LEU A 217 4.35 11.91 -9.44
CA LEU A 217 5.38 11.51 -10.40
C LEU A 217 5.66 12.63 -11.41
N SER A 218 6.91 12.75 -11.85
CA SER A 218 7.27 13.59 -13.00
C SER A 218 6.99 12.87 -14.32
N LYS A 219 7.15 11.54 -14.34
CA LYS A 219 6.89 10.69 -15.50
C LYS A 219 6.32 9.34 -15.05
N ILE A 220 5.34 8.83 -15.79
CA ILE A 220 4.83 7.46 -15.68
C ILE A 220 5.51 6.63 -16.76
N GLU A 221 6.07 5.47 -16.42
CA GLU A 221 6.80 4.59 -17.35
C GLU A 221 6.02 3.30 -17.67
N VAL A 222 4.84 3.12 -17.08
CA VAL A 222 3.97 1.94 -17.24
C VAL A 222 2.61 2.33 -17.80
N LYS A 223 1.86 1.35 -18.27
CA LYS A 223 0.49 1.55 -18.80
C LYS A 223 -0.52 0.68 -18.06
N GLN A 224 -1.77 1.11 -18.02
CA GLN A 224 -2.88 0.33 -17.49
C GLN A 224 -2.98 -1.04 -18.20
N GLY A 225 -3.21 -2.10 -17.42
CA GLY A 225 -3.25 -3.49 -17.87
C GLY A 225 -1.87 -4.16 -17.96
N GLN A 226 -0.78 -3.45 -17.64
CA GLN A 226 0.56 -4.04 -17.62
C GLN A 226 0.77 -4.85 -16.34
N GLN A 227 1.22 -6.09 -16.47
CA GLN A 227 1.83 -6.82 -15.36
C GLN A 227 3.17 -6.19 -15.03
N ILE A 228 3.48 -6.10 -13.75
CA ILE A 228 4.71 -5.51 -13.24
C ILE A 228 5.31 -6.44 -12.18
N HIS A 229 6.63 -6.60 -12.22
CA HIS A 229 7.36 -7.40 -11.22
C HIS A 229 8.06 -6.51 -10.21
N GLN A 230 8.32 -7.07 -9.03
CA GLN A 230 9.07 -6.38 -7.98
C GLN A 230 10.38 -5.79 -8.52
N GLY A 231 10.66 -4.53 -8.20
CA GLY A 231 11.86 -3.81 -8.65
C GLY A 231 11.77 -3.17 -10.03
N GLU A 232 10.73 -3.48 -10.84
CA GLU A 232 10.54 -2.81 -12.13
C GLU A 232 10.13 -1.35 -11.96
N VAL A 233 10.58 -0.49 -12.88
CA VAL A 233 10.37 0.95 -12.81
C VAL A 233 8.93 1.31 -13.20
N LEU A 234 8.20 1.95 -12.29
CA LEU A 234 6.85 2.48 -12.49
C LEU A 234 6.84 3.89 -13.07
N GLY A 235 7.85 4.68 -12.70
CA GLY A 235 7.92 6.09 -13.03
C GLY A 235 9.06 6.78 -12.30
N LEU A 236 9.03 8.11 -12.32
CA LEU A 236 10.06 8.96 -11.75
C LEU A 236 9.46 9.93 -10.74
N VAL A 237 10.14 10.13 -9.61
CA VAL A 237 9.76 11.12 -8.60
C VAL A 237 9.60 12.50 -9.22
N GLY A 238 8.58 13.22 -8.80
CA GLY A 238 8.28 14.56 -9.27
C GLY A 238 7.73 15.48 -8.18
N LYS A 239 6.96 16.45 -8.63
CA LYS A 239 6.24 17.43 -7.78
C LYS A 239 4.91 17.84 -8.42
N THR A 240 4.25 16.91 -9.16
CA THR A 240 2.96 17.17 -9.78
C THR A 240 1.82 17.10 -8.77
N GLY A 241 0.71 17.79 -9.03
CA GLY A 241 -0.42 17.88 -8.09
C GLY A 241 -0.13 18.80 -6.88
N ARG A 242 -0.81 18.53 -5.75
CA ARG A 242 -0.73 19.36 -4.54
C ARG A 242 0.44 18.95 -3.64
N VAL A 243 1.58 19.58 -3.82
CA VAL A 243 2.82 19.30 -3.08
C VAL A 243 3.55 20.57 -2.67
N THR A 244 4.37 20.48 -1.63
CA THR A 244 5.28 21.57 -1.19
C THR A 244 6.71 21.40 -1.72
N GLY A 245 7.09 20.22 -2.16
CA GLY A 245 8.41 19.88 -2.67
C GLY A 245 8.47 18.51 -3.31
N PRO A 246 9.60 18.15 -3.94
CA PRO A 246 9.74 16.84 -4.58
C PRO A 246 9.71 15.68 -3.57
N HIS A 247 8.85 14.72 -3.80
CA HIS A 247 8.75 13.48 -3.02
C HIS A 247 7.92 12.44 -3.77
N LEU A 248 8.02 11.19 -3.36
CA LEU A 248 7.04 10.17 -3.66
C LEU A 248 6.02 10.12 -2.53
N HIS A 249 4.72 10.19 -2.86
CA HIS A 249 3.66 9.75 -1.96
C HIS A 249 3.33 8.30 -2.28
N TRP A 250 3.55 7.41 -1.31
CA TRP A 250 3.24 5.98 -1.40
C TRP A 250 2.08 5.63 -0.49
N GLY A 251 0.96 5.21 -1.07
CA GLY A 251 -0.24 4.76 -0.38
C GLY A 251 -0.40 3.24 -0.45
N MET A 252 -0.92 2.64 0.62
CA MET A 252 -1.34 1.24 0.66
C MET A 252 -2.80 1.15 1.11
N SER A 253 -3.54 0.22 0.52
CA SER A 253 -4.92 -0.07 0.88
C SER A 253 -5.13 -1.57 1.05
N LEU A 254 -5.83 -1.96 2.12
CA LEU A 254 -6.38 -3.29 2.35
C LEU A 254 -7.89 -3.15 2.58
N ASN A 255 -8.70 -4.02 1.98
CA ASN A 255 -10.16 -4.00 2.16
C ASN A 255 -10.77 -2.57 2.16
N ASN A 256 -10.36 -1.73 1.21
CA ASN A 256 -10.73 -0.32 1.10
C ASN A 256 -10.25 0.59 2.26
N ALA A 257 -9.51 0.10 3.23
CA ALA A 257 -8.89 0.90 4.29
C ALA A 257 -7.49 1.35 3.88
N ARG A 258 -7.18 2.65 4.04
CA ARG A 258 -5.80 3.16 3.89
C ARG A 258 -5.02 2.78 5.13
N VAL A 259 -3.90 2.08 4.92
CA VAL A 259 -3.04 1.57 5.99
C VAL A 259 -1.61 2.09 5.87
N ASP A 260 -0.89 2.10 6.99
CA ASP A 260 0.49 2.58 7.03
C ASP A 260 1.40 1.68 6.18
N PRO A 261 1.97 2.21 5.08
CA PRO A 261 2.83 1.43 4.20
C PRO A 261 4.07 0.84 4.88
N GLN A 262 4.57 1.46 5.94
CA GLN A 262 5.74 0.97 6.66
C GLN A 262 5.50 -0.41 7.30
N LEU A 263 4.24 -0.77 7.59
CA LEU A 263 3.89 -2.06 8.19
C LEU A 263 4.15 -3.26 7.25
N PHE A 264 4.34 -3.02 5.95
CA PHE A 264 4.70 -4.04 4.97
C PHE A 264 6.22 -4.19 4.79
N LEU A 265 7.01 -3.29 5.32
CA LEU A 265 8.47 -3.33 5.21
C LEU A 265 9.08 -3.99 6.44
N LYS A 266 10.21 -4.69 6.22
CA LYS A 266 11.04 -5.15 7.34
C LYS A 266 11.62 -3.96 8.10
N PRO A 267 11.73 -4.06 9.45
CA PRO A 267 12.47 -3.10 10.26
C PRO A 267 13.94 -3.00 9.85
#